data_184ebf83207ddd232eb6a808d0fbdf9f
#
_entry.id   184ebf83207ddd232eb6a808d0fbdf9f
#
_cell.length_a   1.000
_cell.length_b   1.000
_cell.length_c   1.000
_cell.angle_alpha   90.00
_cell.angle_beta   90.00
_cell.angle_gamma   90.00
#
_symmetry.space_group_name_H-M   'P 1'
#
loop_
_entity.id
_entity.type
_entity.pdbx_description
1 polymer ?
#
loop_
_entity_poly.entity_id
_entity_poly.type
_entity_poly.pdbx_seq_one_letter_code
_entity_poly.pdbx_strand_id
1 'polypeptide(L)'
;YETLDRMNKLKPVLPKPSVNRLIQHRIAEKDFVNKLNIRTTRYALIESKSDMEPLGDFLPGILKTTTMGYDGKGQYPIKKTDEIETLNLNFSRGYILEKLVKLKKEISVIITRFGNNSYEIYEPIENTHEDQILKYSIIPAEISNKIFAESKDWAVRIAEELKYIGTLCVEFFIDRNDNLYVNEIAPRVHNSGHLTINAFNISQFENHVRAVCSLEKISLKKISNAKMINLIGNQIKPYSCLLY
;
A
#
# COMPACT_ATOMS: atom_id res chain seq x y z
N TYR A 1 7.09 4.93 14.65
CA TYR A 1 6.44 4.04 15.64
C TYR A 1 6.79 4.39 17.07
N GLU A 2 7.98 4.96 17.36
CA GLU A 2 8.44 5.28 18.73
C GLU A 2 7.46 6.17 19.49
N THR A 3 6.93 7.20 18.85
CA THR A 3 5.90 8.07 19.44
C THR A 3 4.64 7.28 19.81
N LEU A 4 4.20 6.38 18.92
CA LEU A 4 3.05 5.52 19.17
C LEU A 4 3.30 4.54 20.33
N ASP A 5 4.51 3.98 20.42
CA ASP A 5 4.90 3.13 21.57
C ASP A 5 4.84 3.89 22.90
N ARG A 6 5.29 5.16 22.92
CA ARG A 6 5.18 6.02 24.13
C ARG A 6 3.72 6.31 24.49
N MET A 7 2.90 6.66 23.49
CA MET A 7 1.46 6.90 23.71
C MET A 7 0.74 5.64 24.20
N ASN A 8 1.10 4.47 23.66
CA ASN A 8 0.46 3.19 24.02
C ASN A 8 0.73 2.76 25.47
N LYS A 9 1.78 3.32 26.13
CA LYS A 9 2.01 3.16 27.57
C LYS A 9 1.01 3.95 28.42
N LEU A 10 0.42 5.00 27.88
CA LEU A 10 -0.53 5.87 28.58
C LEU A 10 -1.98 5.48 28.29
N LYS A 11 -2.29 5.18 27.04
CA LYS A 11 -3.62 4.76 26.54
C LYS A 11 -3.45 3.80 25.37
N PRO A 12 -4.34 2.82 25.21
CA PRO A 12 -4.32 1.93 24.05
C PRO A 12 -4.33 2.72 22.73
N VAL A 13 -3.39 2.39 21.83
CA VAL A 13 -3.27 3.00 20.51
C VAL A 13 -3.66 1.98 19.45
N LEU A 14 -4.55 2.37 18.53
CA LEU A 14 -4.98 1.57 17.40
C LEU A 14 -4.77 2.36 16.10
N PRO A 15 -4.21 1.70 15.06
CA PRO A 15 -3.65 0.35 15.06
C PRO A 15 -2.46 0.23 16.02
N LYS A 16 -2.16 -1.00 16.45
CA LYS A 16 -1.07 -1.25 17.40
C LYS A 16 0.27 -0.73 16.87
N PRO A 17 1.11 -0.12 17.70
CA PRO A 17 2.43 0.38 17.28
C PRO A 17 3.32 -0.66 16.61
N SER A 18 3.20 -1.95 17.00
CA SER A 18 3.93 -3.06 16.39
C SER A 18 3.63 -3.21 14.89
N VAL A 19 2.41 -2.92 14.44
CA VAL A 19 2.05 -2.94 13.02
C VAL A 19 2.82 -1.87 12.27
N ASN A 20 2.84 -0.64 12.79
CA ASN A 20 3.60 0.44 12.17
C ASN A 20 5.10 0.15 12.12
N ARG A 21 5.66 -0.46 13.19
CA ARG A 21 7.06 -0.88 13.21
C ARG A 21 7.38 -1.87 12.11
N LEU A 22 6.51 -2.86 11.91
CA LEU A 22 6.67 -3.88 10.85
C LEU A 22 6.60 -3.25 9.46
N ILE A 23 5.53 -2.50 9.19
CA ILE A 23 5.24 -1.98 7.85
C ILE A 23 6.16 -0.82 7.44
N GLN A 24 6.67 -0.03 8.38
CA GLN A 24 7.60 1.06 8.08
C GLN A 24 8.96 0.59 7.55
N HIS A 25 9.28 -0.70 7.66
CA HIS A 25 10.52 -1.28 7.15
C HIS A 25 10.22 -2.23 5.98
N ARG A 26 10.57 -1.81 4.76
CA ARG A 26 10.20 -2.51 3.51
C ARG A 26 10.62 -3.99 3.46
N ILE A 27 11.79 -4.35 4.01
CA ILE A 27 12.23 -5.76 4.07
C ILE A 27 11.30 -6.54 5.02
N ALA A 28 11.06 -6.01 6.23
CA ALA A 28 10.21 -6.69 7.21
C ALA A 28 8.77 -6.86 6.70
N GLU A 29 8.23 -5.87 5.99
CA GLU A 29 6.92 -5.94 5.33
C GLU A 29 6.88 -7.06 4.29
N LYS A 30 7.88 -7.13 3.40
CA LYS A 30 7.93 -8.17 2.35
C LYS A 30 8.18 -9.57 2.94
N ASP A 31 9.03 -9.70 3.95
CA ASP A 31 9.23 -10.95 4.69
C ASP A 31 7.93 -11.41 5.35
N PHE A 32 7.18 -10.49 5.94
CA PHE A 32 5.88 -10.77 6.53
C PHE A 32 4.89 -11.28 5.47
N VAL A 33 4.79 -10.61 4.32
CA VAL A 33 3.92 -11.03 3.21
C VAL A 33 4.31 -12.43 2.71
N ASN A 34 5.61 -12.69 2.52
CA ASN A 34 6.11 -13.99 2.08
C ASN A 34 5.82 -15.12 3.08
N LYS A 35 5.90 -14.86 4.40
CA LYS A 35 5.54 -15.84 5.45
C LYS A 35 4.08 -16.27 5.37
N LEU A 36 3.21 -15.45 4.81
CA LEU A 36 1.81 -15.78 4.55
C LEU A 36 1.63 -16.57 3.25
N ASN A 37 2.70 -16.98 2.55
CA ASN A 37 2.64 -17.54 1.19
C ASN A 37 1.86 -16.63 0.22
N ILE A 38 2.01 -15.32 0.37
CA ILE A 38 1.48 -14.29 -0.52
C ILE A 38 2.63 -13.74 -1.35
N ARG A 39 2.41 -13.61 -2.66
CA ARG A 39 3.45 -13.12 -3.56
C ARG A 39 3.68 -11.63 -3.41
N THR A 40 4.96 -11.24 -3.36
CA THR A 40 5.41 -9.86 -3.52
C THR A 40 6.50 -9.81 -4.61
N THR A 41 6.92 -8.61 -5.03
CA THR A 41 8.05 -8.47 -5.96
C THR A 41 9.29 -9.14 -5.41
N ARG A 42 10.13 -9.77 -6.27
CA ARG A 42 11.43 -10.28 -5.83
C ARG A 42 12.27 -9.11 -5.32
N TYR A 43 12.94 -9.31 -4.20
CA TYR A 43 13.73 -8.27 -3.55
C TYR A 43 14.99 -8.83 -2.91
N ALA A 44 15.96 -7.94 -2.71
CA ALA A 44 17.19 -8.22 -1.98
C ALA A 44 17.53 -7.02 -1.09
N LEU A 45 18.09 -7.28 0.10
CA LEU A 45 18.65 -6.27 0.98
C LEU A 45 20.00 -5.84 0.44
N ILE A 46 20.28 -4.54 0.44
CA ILE A 46 21.52 -3.93 -0.04
C ILE A 46 22.08 -3.05 1.09
N GLU A 47 23.15 -3.49 1.70
CA GLU A 47 23.84 -2.78 2.78
C GLU A 47 25.17 -2.16 2.31
N SER A 48 25.65 -2.60 1.13
CA SER A 48 26.88 -2.11 0.49
C SER A 48 26.78 -2.17 -1.02
N LYS A 49 27.71 -1.53 -1.74
CA LYS A 49 27.79 -1.62 -3.20
C LYS A 49 28.07 -3.06 -3.67
N SER A 50 28.89 -3.81 -2.95
CA SER A 50 29.22 -5.20 -3.29
C SER A 50 28.02 -6.15 -3.28
N ASP A 51 26.99 -5.86 -2.52
CA ASP A 51 25.76 -6.66 -2.48
C ASP A 51 24.98 -6.61 -3.80
N MET A 52 25.28 -5.63 -4.66
CA MET A 52 24.63 -5.47 -5.96
C MET A 52 25.25 -6.33 -7.07
N GLU A 53 26.53 -6.70 -6.96
CA GLU A 53 27.25 -7.43 -8.02
C GLU A 53 26.59 -8.75 -8.41
N PRO A 54 26.13 -9.61 -7.48
CA PRO A 54 25.50 -10.89 -7.81
C PRO A 54 24.05 -10.75 -8.29
N LEU A 55 23.47 -9.54 -8.30
CA LEU A 55 22.04 -9.33 -8.50
C LEU A 55 21.64 -8.94 -9.94
N GLY A 56 22.43 -9.33 -10.95
CA GLY A 56 22.09 -9.07 -12.35
C GLY A 56 20.68 -9.52 -12.75
N ASP A 57 20.19 -10.62 -12.19
CA ASP A 57 18.82 -11.13 -12.42
C ASP A 57 17.70 -10.25 -11.86
N PHE A 58 18.01 -9.30 -10.98
CA PHE A 58 17.04 -8.32 -10.44
C PHE A 58 16.88 -7.13 -11.36
N LEU A 59 17.75 -6.95 -12.35
CA LEU A 59 17.69 -5.81 -13.25
C LEU A 59 16.84 -6.10 -14.50
N PRO A 60 16.14 -5.11 -15.03
CA PRO A 60 15.96 -3.80 -14.43
C PRO A 60 15.18 -3.89 -13.10
N GLY A 61 15.53 -3.02 -12.15
CA GLY A 61 14.96 -2.99 -10.81
C GLY A 61 14.78 -1.57 -10.29
N ILE A 62 14.22 -1.47 -9.09
CA ILE A 62 14.10 -0.20 -8.35
C ILE A 62 14.81 -0.36 -7.02
N LEU A 63 15.85 0.44 -6.80
CA LEU A 63 16.51 0.55 -5.53
C LEU A 63 15.75 1.56 -4.66
N LYS A 64 15.32 1.15 -3.46
CA LYS A 64 14.55 1.99 -2.54
C LYS A 64 15.23 2.03 -1.18
N THR A 65 15.11 3.12 -0.45
CA THR A 65 15.49 3.13 0.98
C THR A 65 14.60 2.14 1.76
N THR A 66 15.16 1.42 2.73
CA THR A 66 14.39 0.46 3.54
C THR A 66 13.33 1.13 4.42
N THR A 67 13.53 2.41 4.74
CA THR A 67 12.64 3.22 5.57
C THR A 67 12.50 4.63 5.02
N MET A 68 11.44 5.37 5.44
CA MET A 68 11.23 6.80 5.16
C MET A 68 11.10 7.19 3.68
N GLY A 69 10.80 6.25 2.78
CA GLY A 69 10.46 6.56 1.39
C GLY A 69 8.95 6.82 1.25
N TYR A 70 8.55 7.89 0.56
CA TYR A 70 7.16 8.23 0.21
C TYR A 70 7.12 9.01 -1.11
N ASP A 71 6.04 8.91 -1.86
CA ASP A 71 5.81 9.65 -3.11
C ASP A 71 7.04 9.63 -4.05
N GLY A 72 7.64 8.46 -4.24
CA GLY A 72 8.83 8.28 -5.09
C GLY A 72 10.16 8.76 -4.51
N LYS A 73 10.17 9.43 -3.36
CA LYS A 73 11.42 9.86 -2.73
C LYS A 73 12.22 8.68 -2.20
N GLY A 74 13.52 8.67 -2.47
CA GLY A 74 14.42 7.58 -2.10
C GLY A 74 14.24 6.32 -2.97
N GLN A 75 13.72 6.48 -4.18
CA GLN A 75 13.61 5.42 -5.20
C GLN A 75 14.49 5.77 -6.40
N TYR A 76 15.29 4.79 -6.83
CA TYR A 76 16.23 4.92 -7.94
C TYR A 76 16.01 3.77 -8.92
N PRO A 77 15.44 4.03 -10.11
CA PRO A 77 15.37 3.03 -11.16
C PRO A 77 16.79 2.65 -11.60
N ILE A 78 17.09 1.37 -11.61
CA ILE A 78 18.39 0.80 -12.01
C ILE A 78 18.19 -0.14 -13.19
N LYS A 79 18.84 0.16 -14.29
CA LYS A 79 18.79 -0.69 -15.50
C LYS A 79 20.01 -1.60 -15.59
N LYS A 80 21.17 -1.11 -15.14
CA LYS A 80 22.46 -1.81 -15.16
C LYS A 80 23.19 -1.58 -13.85
N THR A 81 24.07 -2.50 -13.48
CA THR A 81 24.85 -2.45 -12.24
C THR A 81 25.78 -1.24 -12.17
N ASP A 82 26.36 -0.81 -13.29
CA ASP A 82 27.25 0.35 -13.37
C ASP A 82 26.56 1.69 -13.01
N GLU A 83 25.24 1.79 -13.20
CA GLU A 83 24.48 2.99 -12.82
C GLU A 83 24.52 3.25 -11.31
N ILE A 84 24.73 2.24 -10.48
CA ILE A 84 24.80 2.35 -9.02
C ILE A 84 26.02 3.13 -8.56
N GLU A 85 27.12 3.01 -9.31
CA GLU A 85 28.36 3.72 -9.01
C GLU A 85 28.19 5.25 -9.11
N THR A 86 27.25 5.69 -9.96
CA THR A 86 26.94 7.10 -10.16
C THR A 86 26.04 7.67 -9.06
N LEU A 87 25.38 6.80 -8.26
CA LEU A 87 24.49 7.24 -7.19
C LEU A 87 25.27 7.55 -5.91
N ASN A 88 24.97 8.70 -5.33
CA ASN A 88 25.49 9.07 -4.02
C ASN A 88 24.61 8.43 -2.92
N LEU A 89 24.83 7.13 -2.68
CA LEU A 89 24.05 6.34 -1.73
C LEU A 89 24.65 6.40 -0.33
N ASN A 90 23.78 6.57 0.68
CA ASN A 90 24.17 6.44 2.07
C ASN A 90 23.69 5.09 2.63
N PHE A 91 24.56 4.12 2.67
CA PHE A 91 24.25 2.75 3.10
C PHE A 91 23.96 2.61 4.60
N SER A 92 24.14 3.65 5.41
CA SER A 92 23.84 3.58 6.86
C SER A 92 22.37 3.24 7.16
N ARG A 93 21.47 3.40 6.20
CA ARG A 93 20.03 3.07 6.32
C ARG A 93 19.64 1.79 5.62
N GLY A 94 20.53 1.21 4.82
CA GLY A 94 20.24 0.10 3.95
C GLY A 94 19.27 0.46 2.81
N TYR A 95 19.29 -0.37 1.79
CA TYR A 95 18.38 -0.28 0.64
C TYR A 95 17.75 -1.65 0.37
N ILE A 96 16.65 -1.64 -0.33
CA ILE A 96 16.03 -2.82 -0.93
C ILE A 96 16.07 -2.64 -2.45
N LEU A 97 16.61 -3.64 -3.16
CA LEU A 97 16.47 -3.74 -4.60
C LEU A 97 15.27 -4.60 -4.92
N GLU A 98 14.29 -4.04 -5.59
CA GLU A 98 13.12 -4.76 -6.07
C GLU A 98 13.20 -4.96 -7.57
N LYS A 99 12.95 -6.20 -8.04
CA LYS A 99 12.83 -6.47 -9.47
C LYS A 99 11.66 -5.72 -10.06
N LEU A 100 11.88 -5.02 -11.19
CA LEU A 100 10.82 -4.30 -11.87
C LEU A 100 9.76 -5.26 -12.39
N VAL A 101 8.51 -5.03 -12.02
CA VAL A 101 7.35 -5.76 -12.53
C VAL A 101 6.97 -5.20 -13.91
N LYS A 102 6.75 -6.08 -14.90
CA LYS A 102 6.17 -5.69 -16.19
C LYS A 102 4.69 -5.38 -15.99
N LEU A 103 4.44 -4.18 -15.49
CA LEU A 103 3.14 -3.74 -15.01
C LEU A 103 2.08 -3.75 -16.13
N LYS A 104 0.89 -4.28 -15.81
CA LYS A 104 -0.34 -4.18 -16.59
C LYS A 104 -1.30 -3.20 -15.92
N LYS A 105 -1.53 -3.37 -14.62
CA LYS A 105 -2.42 -2.53 -13.80
C LYS A 105 -1.93 -2.45 -12.37
N GLU A 106 -2.36 -1.40 -11.68
CA GLU A 106 -2.25 -1.27 -10.23
C GLU A 106 -3.65 -1.27 -9.63
N ILE A 107 -3.82 -2.00 -8.54
CA ILE A 107 -5.06 -2.00 -7.78
C ILE A 107 -4.78 -1.84 -6.29
N SER A 108 -5.78 -1.42 -5.55
CA SER A 108 -5.77 -1.43 -4.08
C SER A 108 -7.03 -2.05 -3.53
N VAL A 109 -6.91 -2.68 -2.37
CA VAL A 109 -8.03 -3.22 -1.59
C VAL A 109 -8.05 -2.54 -0.24
N ILE A 110 -9.16 -1.89 0.07
CA ILE A 110 -9.40 -1.28 1.37
C ILE A 110 -10.18 -2.29 2.23
N ILE A 111 -9.66 -2.58 3.40
CA ILE A 111 -10.31 -3.45 4.39
C ILE A 111 -10.34 -2.79 5.75
N THR A 112 -11.46 -2.89 6.43
CA THR A 112 -11.61 -2.50 7.84
C THR A 112 -11.85 -3.74 8.68
N ARG A 113 -10.99 -4.02 9.66
CA ARG A 113 -11.16 -5.11 10.61
C ARG A 113 -11.53 -4.55 11.98
N PHE A 114 -12.51 -5.19 12.63
CA PHE A 114 -13.06 -4.82 13.92
C PHE A 114 -12.50 -5.70 15.05
N GLY A 115 -12.63 -5.24 16.29
CA GLY A 115 -12.11 -5.94 17.46
C GLY A 115 -12.72 -7.33 17.71
N ASN A 116 -13.93 -7.58 17.21
CA ASN A 116 -14.63 -8.89 17.26
C ASN A 116 -14.23 -9.84 16.13
N ASN A 117 -13.12 -9.60 15.43
CA ASN A 117 -12.61 -10.35 14.28
C ASN A 117 -13.50 -10.28 13.03
N SER A 118 -14.56 -9.50 13.01
CA SER A 118 -15.31 -9.21 11.78
C SER A 118 -14.58 -8.19 10.90
N TYR A 119 -14.92 -8.13 9.63
CA TYR A 119 -14.38 -7.15 8.70
C TYR A 119 -15.40 -6.70 7.66
N GLU A 120 -15.15 -5.53 7.08
CA GLU A 120 -15.77 -5.03 5.85
C GLU A 120 -14.68 -4.77 4.82
N ILE A 121 -14.89 -5.24 3.60
CA ILE A 121 -13.89 -5.14 2.53
C ILE A 121 -14.53 -4.54 1.29
N TYR A 122 -13.95 -3.44 0.82
CA TYR A 122 -14.38 -2.76 -0.41
C TYR A 122 -13.97 -3.57 -1.64
N GLU A 123 -14.70 -3.38 -2.74
CA GLU A 123 -14.27 -3.94 -4.03
C GLU A 123 -12.89 -3.39 -4.40
N PRO A 124 -12.07 -4.16 -5.13
CA PRO A 124 -10.79 -3.66 -5.63
C PRO A 124 -10.95 -2.37 -6.44
N ILE A 125 -10.04 -1.45 -6.21
CA ILE A 125 -9.98 -0.12 -6.81
C ILE A 125 -8.82 -0.10 -7.80
N GLU A 126 -9.06 0.26 -9.05
CA GLU A 126 -8.01 0.45 -10.05
C GLU A 126 -7.36 1.82 -9.87
N ASN A 127 -6.03 1.87 -9.85
CA ASN A 127 -5.25 3.08 -9.62
C ASN A 127 -4.37 3.40 -10.82
N THR A 128 -4.24 4.69 -11.11
CA THR A 128 -3.28 5.19 -12.09
C THR A 128 -2.37 6.21 -11.41
N HIS A 129 -1.07 5.96 -11.46
CA HIS A 129 -0.05 6.88 -10.99
C HIS A 129 0.61 7.61 -12.17
N GLU A 130 0.95 8.86 -11.95
CA GLU A 130 1.75 9.69 -12.83
C GLU A 130 2.86 10.32 -12.01
N ASP A 131 4.11 10.17 -12.43
CA ASP A 131 5.29 10.60 -11.67
C ASP A 131 5.31 10.08 -10.21
N GLN A 132 4.90 8.83 -10.02
CA GLN A 132 4.80 8.12 -8.73
C GLN A 132 3.75 8.70 -7.76
N ILE A 133 2.89 9.58 -8.22
CA ILE A 133 1.79 10.17 -7.45
C ILE A 133 0.47 9.64 -8.00
N LEU A 134 -0.43 9.23 -7.11
CA LEU A 134 -1.76 8.78 -7.49
C LEU A 134 -2.50 9.90 -8.23
N LYS A 135 -2.87 9.67 -9.50
CA LYS A 135 -3.59 10.62 -10.34
C LYS A 135 -5.09 10.42 -10.27
N TYR A 136 -5.54 9.18 -10.44
CA TYR A 136 -6.95 8.84 -10.27
C TYR A 136 -7.15 7.40 -9.83
N SER A 137 -8.31 7.15 -9.23
CA SER A 137 -8.78 5.83 -8.82
C SER A 137 -10.18 5.59 -9.38
N ILE A 138 -10.46 4.34 -9.78
CA ILE A 138 -11.74 3.95 -10.39
C ILE A 138 -12.29 2.71 -9.68
N ILE A 139 -13.59 2.69 -9.42
CA ILE A 139 -14.31 1.53 -8.91
C ILE A 139 -15.58 1.29 -9.76
N PRO A 140 -15.85 0.06 -10.21
CA PRO A 140 -15.07 -1.17 -10.02
C PRO A 140 -13.76 -1.14 -10.83
N ALA A 141 -12.75 -1.88 -10.36
CA ALA A 141 -11.55 -2.16 -11.15
C ALA A 141 -11.90 -3.11 -12.30
N GLU A 142 -11.34 -2.87 -13.46
CA GLU A 142 -11.48 -3.76 -14.63
C GLU A 142 -10.45 -4.90 -14.58
N ILE A 143 -10.76 -5.93 -13.80
CA ILE A 143 -9.88 -7.08 -13.52
C ILE A 143 -10.65 -8.40 -13.64
N SER A 144 -9.93 -9.53 -13.79
CA SER A 144 -10.54 -10.86 -13.82
C SER A 144 -11.15 -11.25 -12.47
N ASN A 145 -12.16 -12.11 -12.47
CA ASN A 145 -12.76 -12.66 -11.25
C ASN A 145 -11.71 -13.36 -10.35
N LYS A 146 -10.69 -13.97 -10.95
CA LYS A 146 -9.58 -14.58 -10.22
C LYS A 146 -8.82 -13.53 -9.41
N ILE A 147 -8.38 -12.44 -10.05
CA ILE A 147 -7.65 -11.35 -9.39
C ILE A 147 -8.52 -10.67 -8.34
N PHE A 148 -9.81 -10.47 -8.64
CA PHE A 148 -10.79 -9.92 -7.70
C PHE A 148 -10.86 -10.74 -6.41
N ALA A 149 -11.00 -12.05 -6.52
CA ALA A 149 -11.08 -12.94 -5.36
C ALA A 149 -9.74 -13.03 -4.61
N GLU A 150 -8.63 -13.21 -5.36
CA GLU A 150 -7.29 -13.36 -4.80
C GLU A 150 -6.84 -12.10 -4.04
N SER A 151 -7.06 -10.91 -4.58
CA SER A 151 -6.69 -9.65 -3.93
C SER A 151 -7.46 -9.42 -2.61
N LYS A 152 -8.73 -9.77 -2.58
CA LYS A 152 -9.55 -9.69 -1.36
C LYS A 152 -9.11 -10.72 -0.31
N ASP A 153 -8.88 -11.97 -0.70
CA ASP A 153 -8.37 -13.02 0.18
C ASP A 153 -7.05 -12.60 0.84
N TRP A 154 -6.11 -12.11 0.04
CA TRP A 154 -4.82 -11.67 0.55
C TRP A 154 -4.94 -10.49 1.52
N ALA A 155 -5.80 -9.52 1.22
CA ALA A 155 -6.05 -8.41 2.14
C ALA A 155 -6.64 -8.86 3.49
N VAL A 156 -7.54 -9.85 3.48
CA VAL A 156 -8.10 -10.46 4.70
C VAL A 156 -7.00 -11.14 5.50
N ARG A 157 -6.23 -12.04 4.88
CA ARG A 157 -5.15 -12.79 5.54
C ARG A 157 -4.09 -11.88 6.15
N ILE A 158 -3.73 -10.80 5.46
CA ILE A 158 -2.81 -9.77 5.96
C ILE A 158 -3.41 -9.08 7.19
N ALA A 159 -4.67 -8.63 7.12
CA ALA A 159 -5.33 -7.94 8.23
C ALA A 159 -5.52 -8.84 9.46
N GLU A 160 -5.80 -10.13 9.26
CA GLU A 160 -5.95 -11.13 10.31
C GLU A 160 -4.62 -11.41 11.01
N GLU A 161 -3.55 -11.69 10.26
CA GLU A 161 -2.24 -11.99 10.84
C GLU A 161 -1.66 -10.78 11.60
N LEU A 162 -1.87 -9.57 11.10
CA LEU A 162 -1.52 -8.34 11.81
C LEU A 162 -2.38 -8.13 13.08
N LYS A 163 -3.47 -8.88 13.26
CA LYS A 163 -4.50 -8.62 14.27
C LYS A 163 -4.90 -7.15 14.25
N TYR A 164 -5.05 -6.63 13.02
CA TYR A 164 -5.29 -5.22 12.78
C TYR A 164 -6.66 -4.80 13.30
N ILE A 165 -6.76 -3.60 13.86
CA ILE A 165 -8.04 -2.96 14.19
C ILE A 165 -8.04 -1.58 13.56
N GLY A 166 -9.03 -1.32 12.70
CA GLY A 166 -9.13 -0.13 11.89
C GLY A 166 -9.15 -0.45 10.40
N THR A 167 -8.94 0.57 9.58
CA THR A 167 -8.86 0.47 8.13
C THR A 167 -7.40 0.41 7.68
N LEU A 168 -7.08 -0.54 6.82
CA LEU A 168 -5.81 -0.61 6.09
C LEU A 168 -6.07 -0.73 4.59
N CYS A 169 -5.05 -0.40 3.82
CA CYS A 169 -5.02 -0.60 2.38
C CYS A 169 -3.90 -1.57 2.02
N VAL A 170 -4.17 -2.49 1.12
CA VAL A 170 -3.13 -3.30 0.46
C VAL A 170 -3.08 -2.87 -1.00
N GLU A 171 -1.90 -2.46 -1.45
CA GLU A 171 -1.63 -2.12 -2.84
C GLU A 171 -1.04 -3.31 -3.58
N PHE A 172 -1.48 -3.50 -4.82
CA PHE A 172 -1.09 -4.63 -5.63
C PHE A 172 -0.65 -4.20 -7.03
N PHE A 173 0.33 -4.90 -7.56
CA PHE A 173 0.68 -4.92 -8.96
C PHE A 173 0.07 -6.14 -9.66
N ILE A 174 -0.45 -5.93 -10.84
CA ILE A 174 -0.85 -6.99 -11.78
C ILE A 174 0.10 -6.93 -12.96
N ASP A 175 0.83 -8.01 -13.22
CA ASP A 175 1.73 -8.09 -14.36
C ASP A 175 1.00 -8.42 -15.67
N ARG A 176 1.72 -8.40 -16.78
CA ARG A 176 1.17 -8.71 -18.12
C ARG A 176 0.69 -10.15 -18.29
N ASN A 177 1.03 -11.03 -17.36
CA ASN A 177 0.59 -12.43 -17.33
C ASN A 177 -0.56 -12.66 -16.33
N ASP A 178 -1.19 -11.58 -15.84
CA ASP A 178 -2.24 -11.62 -14.82
C ASP A 178 -1.80 -12.28 -13.49
N ASN A 179 -0.53 -12.13 -13.13
CA ASN A 179 -0.07 -12.47 -11.80
C ASN A 179 -0.23 -11.28 -10.86
N LEU A 180 -0.72 -11.56 -9.65
CA LEU A 180 -0.89 -10.58 -8.58
C LEU A 180 0.33 -10.57 -7.67
N TYR A 181 0.77 -9.38 -7.23
CA TYR A 181 1.85 -9.16 -6.27
C TYR A 181 1.47 -8.07 -5.30
N VAL A 182 1.69 -8.29 -4.00
CA VAL A 182 1.61 -7.21 -3.02
C VAL A 182 2.77 -6.23 -3.27
N ASN A 183 2.42 -4.97 -3.47
CA ASN A 183 3.39 -3.87 -3.55
C ASN A 183 3.74 -3.37 -2.15
N GLU A 184 2.75 -2.81 -1.45
CA GLU A 184 2.92 -2.29 -0.09
C GLU A 184 1.61 -2.37 0.71
N ILE A 185 1.72 -2.22 2.03
CA ILE A 185 0.60 -2.17 2.98
C ILE A 185 0.60 -0.79 3.63
N ALA A 186 -0.51 -0.06 3.52
CA ALA A 186 -0.72 1.19 4.24
C ALA A 186 -1.60 0.94 5.48
N PRO A 187 -1.06 0.95 6.70
CA PRO A 187 -1.80 0.68 7.93
C PRO A 187 -2.61 1.91 8.38
N ARG A 188 -3.43 2.42 7.50
CA ARG A 188 -4.25 3.64 7.65
C ARG A 188 -5.28 3.73 6.53
N VAL A 189 -6.19 4.71 6.63
CA VAL A 189 -6.99 5.16 5.49
C VAL A 189 -6.08 5.60 4.34
N HIS A 190 -6.53 5.40 3.10
CA HIS A 190 -5.69 5.55 1.91
C HIS A 190 -6.31 6.49 0.88
N ASN A 191 -5.47 7.17 0.09
CA ASN A 191 -5.92 8.13 -0.93
C ASN A 191 -6.83 7.46 -1.96
N SER A 192 -6.47 6.26 -2.46
CA SER A 192 -7.32 5.52 -3.39
C SER A 192 -8.71 5.21 -2.85
N GLY A 193 -8.86 5.11 -1.52
CA GLY A 193 -10.14 4.87 -0.84
C GLY A 193 -11.02 6.12 -0.65
N HIS A 194 -10.59 7.33 -1.05
CA HIS A 194 -11.41 8.53 -0.93
C HIS A 194 -12.73 8.42 -1.72
N LEU A 195 -12.70 7.72 -2.86
CA LEU A 195 -13.92 7.46 -3.64
C LEU A 195 -15.02 6.70 -2.87
N THR A 196 -14.66 6.03 -1.75
CA THR A 196 -15.66 5.33 -0.92
C THR A 196 -16.67 6.28 -0.30
N ILE A 197 -16.37 7.57 -0.17
CA ILE A 197 -17.30 8.61 0.34
C ILE A 197 -18.58 8.65 -0.51
N ASN A 198 -18.45 8.51 -1.83
CA ASN A 198 -19.57 8.62 -2.76
C ASN A 198 -20.00 7.29 -3.37
N ALA A 199 -19.10 6.28 -3.38
CA ALA A 199 -19.38 4.99 -4.02
C ALA A 199 -20.09 3.99 -3.10
N PHE A 200 -20.03 4.18 -1.78
CA PHE A 200 -20.59 3.25 -0.78
C PHE A 200 -21.45 3.98 0.25
N ASN A 201 -22.32 3.21 0.93
CA ASN A 201 -23.15 3.70 2.03
C ASN A 201 -22.36 4.12 3.26
N ILE A 202 -21.11 3.69 3.37
CA ILE A 202 -20.19 4.02 4.45
C ILE A 202 -18.78 4.17 3.90
N SER A 203 -18.08 5.25 4.26
CA SER A 203 -16.74 5.55 3.79
C SER A 203 -15.67 4.78 4.58
N GLN A 204 -14.45 4.66 4.01
CA GLN A 204 -13.28 4.12 4.72
C GLN A 204 -12.99 4.87 6.03
N PHE A 205 -13.27 6.17 6.07
CA PHE A 205 -13.03 7.03 7.24
C PHE A 205 -13.98 6.69 8.37
N GLU A 206 -15.27 6.60 8.07
CA GLU A 206 -16.29 6.22 9.06
C GLU A 206 -16.05 4.80 9.56
N ASN A 207 -15.78 3.84 8.66
CA ASN A 207 -15.46 2.48 9.05
C ASN A 207 -14.21 2.42 9.95
N HIS A 208 -13.18 3.23 9.67
CA HIS A 208 -12.01 3.33 10.54
C HIS A 208 -12.39 3.79 11.95
N VAL A 209 -13.14 4.88 12.05
CA VAL A 209 -13.61 5.41 13.35
C VAL A 209 -14.45 4.37 14.08
N ARG A 210 -15.40 3.71 13.39
CA ARG A 210 -16.22 2.66 13.99
C ARG A 210 -15.36 1.52 14.56
N ALA A 211 -14.38 1.06 13.82
CA ALA A 211 -13.51 -0.03 14.26
C ALA A 211 -12.65 0.35 15.47
N VAL A 212 -12.01 1.52 15.46
CA VAL A 212 -11.12 1.94 16.55
C VAL A 212 -11.88 2.38 17.80
N CYS A 213 -13.12 2.85 17.66
CA CYS A 213 -14.00 3.22 18.76
C CYS A 213 -14.91 2.07 19.21
N SER A 214 -14.73 0.85 18.68
CA SER A 214 -15.56 -0.32 18.98
C SER A 214 -17.06 -0.10 18.78
N LEU A 215 -17.43 0.74 17.79
CA LEU A 215 -18.81 0.94 17.39
C LEU A 215 -19.30 -0.25 16.54
N GLU A 216 -20.61 -0.37 16.42
CA GLU A 216 -21.25 -1.43 15.65
C GLU A 216 -20.84 -1.35 14.16
N LYS A 217 -20.55 -2.52 13.60
CA LYS A 217 -20.23 -2.67 12.17
C LYS A 217 -21.51 -2.44 11.33
N ILE A 218 -21.38 -1.64 10.27
CA ILE A 218 -22.44 -1.45 9.28
C ILE A 218 -22.06 -2.26 8.04
N SER A 219 -23.00 -3.06 7.53
CA SER A 219 -22.79 -3.82 6.30
C SER A 219 -22.55 -2.89 5.11
N LEU A 220 -21.47 -3.15 4.41
CA LEU A 220 -21.04 -2.38 3.25
C LEU A 220 -21.97 -2.62 2.06
N LYS A 221 -22.45 -1.56 1.44
CA LYS A 221 -23.25 -1.59 0.21
C LYS A 221 -22.69 -0.59 -0.79
N LYS A 222 -22.40 -1.06 -1.99
CA LYS A 222 -22.03 -0.17 -3.10
C LYS A 222 -23.27 0.56 -3.59
N ILE A 223 -23.16 1.88 -3.74
CA ILE A 223 -24.24 2.77 -4.21
C ILE A 223 -24.05 3.09 -5.68
N SER A 224 -22.79 3.33 -6.10
CA SER A 224 -22.49 3.74 -7.47
C SER A 224 -21.08 3.30 -7.88
N ASN A 225 -20.81 3.32 -9.17
CA ASN A 225 -19.47 3.39 -9.70
C ASN A 225 -18.92 4.80 -9.48
N ALA A 226 -17.62 4.93 -9.27
CA ALA A 226 -17.01 6.22 -9.03
C ALA A 226 -15.60 6.31 -9.63
N LYS A 227 -15.23 7.54 -9.99
CA LYS A 227 -13.87 7.92 -10.34
C LYS A 227 -13.44 9.08 -9.43
N MET A 228 -12.35 8.91 -8.70
CA MET A 228 -11.70 9.96 -7.94
C MET A 228 -10.53 10.50 -8.76
N ILE A 229 -10.41 11.81 -8.83
CA ILE A 229 -9.27 12.52 -9.45
C ILE A 229 -8.55 13.26 -8.35
N ASN A 230 -7.24 13.02 -8.23
CA ASN A 230 -6.39 13.68 -7.24
C ASN A 230 -5.82 14.97 -7.85
N LEU A 231 -6.24 16.11 -7.31
CA LEU A 231 -5.79 17.43 -7.77
C LEU A 231 -4.67 17.93 -6.86
N ILE A 232 -3.49 18.21 -7.42
CA ILE A 232 -2.31 18.56 -6.64
C ILE A 232 -1.73 19.91 -7.09
N GLY A 233 -1.39 20.75 -6.12
CA GLY A 233 -0.73 22.03 -6.38
C GLY A 233 -1.56 22.95 -7.28
N ASN A 234 -1.00 23.40 -8.38
CA ASN A 234 -1.66 24.33 -9.30
C ASN A 234 -2.90 23.75 -10.01
N GLN A 235 -3.07 22.43 -10.03
CA GLN A 235 -4.26 21.78 -10.59
C GLN A 235 -5.54 22.11 -9.83
N ILE A 236 -5.42 22.55 -8.57
CA ILE A 236 -6.56 22.93 -7.72
C ILE A 236 -7.17 24.25 -8.16
N LYS A 237 -6.38 25.18 -8.72
CA LYS A 237 -6.82 26.55 -9.05
C LYS A 237 -8.11 26.64 -9.88
N PRO A 238 -8.30 25.83 -10.97
CA PRO A 238 -9.53 25.88 -11.75
C PRO A 238 -10.79 25.43 -10.98
N TYR A 239 -10.59 24.69 -9.87
CA TYR A 239 -11.66 24.09 -9.06
C TYR A 239 -11.85 24.80 -7.72
N SER A 240 -11.19 25.93 -7.49
CA SER A 240 -11.28 26.68 -6.22
C SER A 240 -12.70 27.11 -5.88
N CYS A 241 -13.57 27.29 -6.88
CA CYS A 241 -15.00 27.60 -6.68
C CYS A 241 -15.82 26.41 -6.13
N LEU A 242 -15.29 25.18 -6.13
CA LEU A 242 -15.97 24.00 -5.59
C LEU A 242 -15.59 23.70 -4.14
N LEU A 243 -14.73 24.53 -3.54
CA LEU A 243 -14.25 24.34 -2.17
C LEU A 243 -15.07 25.11 -1.12
N TYR A 244 -16.24 25.68 -1.51
CA TYR A 244 -17.14 26.44 -0.63
C TYR A 244 -18.51 25.77 -0.56
#